data_7ed1d015410c8e44f65cf102fdb064e3
#
_entry.id   7ed1d015410c8e44f65cf102fdb064e3
#
_cell.length_a   1.000
_cell.length_b   1.000
_cell.length_c   1.000
_cell.angle_alpha   90.00
_cell.angle_beta   90.00
_cell.angle_gamma   90.00
#
_symmetry.space_group_name_H-M   'P 1'
#
loop_
_entity.id
_entity.type
_entity.pdbx_description
1 polymer ?
#
loop_
_entity_poly.entity_id
_entity_poly.type
_entity_poly.pdbx_seq_one_letter_code
_entity_poly.pdbx_strand_id
1 'polypeptide(L)'
;LKKAAEFNTDKTQQTKRPQVSSRLNEELFDSVKAKTIRFTVLASSSGQPCLDELEVFDDGGNNVALASSGAVASASGTLPGYAIHQLKHINDGRTGNASSWISNSSGSGWVEISLSKEHSIQKIVWSRDRSGQFQDRIPTRYIIEARTQKDEWIRIADSNNRATFQNKPGPLDFLNVLNDLERSKAESLLKQKEKLKSELK
;
A
#
# COMPACT_ATOMS: atom_id res chain seq x y z
N LEU A 1 47.02 26.43 5.57
CA LEU A 1 45.73 26.33 6.28
C LEU A 1 44.62 26.08 5.27
N LYS A 2 44.23 24.81 5.08
CA LYS A 2 43.09 24.41 4.23
C LYS A 2 41.83 24.47 5.08
N LYS A 3 40.89 25.34 4.71
CA LYS A 3 39.52 25.32 5.24
C LYS A 3 38.82 24.05 4.74
N ALA A 4 38.41 23.18 5.65
CA ALA A 4 37.50 22.08 5.37
C ALA A 4 36.13 22.69 5.03
N ALA A 5 35.60 22.36 3.90
CA ALA A 5 34.21 22.67 3.54
C ALA A 5 33.30 21.76 4.38
N GLU A 6 32.52 22.38 5.25
CA GLU A 6 31.41 21.70 5.94
C GLU A 6 30.39 21.32 4.92
N PHE A 7 30.24 20.01 4.68
CA PHE A 7 29.10 19.44 3.94
C PHE A 7 27.86 19.58 4.82
N ASN A 8 27.05 20.58 4.49
CA ASN A 8 25.73 20.76 5.06
C ASN A 8 24.82 19.64 4.51
N THR A 9 24.71 18.54 5.23
CA THR A 9 23.72 17.51 4.93
C THR A 9 22.36 18.05 5.29
N ASP A 10 21.72 18.67 4.32
CA ASP A 10 20.31 19.02 4.37
C ASP A 10 19.51 17.72 4.56
N LYS A 11 19.14 17.42 5.81
CA LYS A 11 18.18 16.36 6.12
C LYS A 11 16.83 16.86 5.64
N THR A 12 16.53 16.67 4.37
CA THR A 12 15.14 16.71 3.87
C THR A 12 14.35 15.74 4.72
N GLN A 13 13.54 16.26 5.64
CA GLN A 13 12.57 15.48 6.40
C GLN A 13 11.62 14.84 5.37
N GLN A 14 11.84 13.57 5.11
CA GLN A 14 11.00 12.81 4.22
C GLN A 14 9.62 12.71 4.88
N THR A 15 8.63 13.42 4.34
CA THR A 15 7.24 13.39 4.83
C THR A 15 6.73 11.97 4.82
N LYS A 16 6.26 11.48 5.98
CA LYS A 16 5.69 10.15 6.08
C LYS A 16 4.42 10.06 5.23
N ARG A 17 4.31 9.01 4.44
CA ARG A 17 3.06 8.70 3.76
C ARG A 17 1.95 8.38 4.78
N PRO A 18 0.66 8.55 4.43
CA PRO A 18 -0.45 8.11 5.27
C PRO A 18 -0.31 6.66 5.72
N GLN A 19 -0.88 6.32 6.88
CA GLN A 19 -1.01 4.93 7.28
C GLN A 19 -1.78 4.13 6.22
N VAL A 20 -1.63 2.82 6.23
CA VAL A 20 -2.39 1.95 5.33
C VAL A 20 -3.90 2.09 5.57
N SER A 21 -4.66 2.01 4.50
CA SER A 21 -6.12 2.03 4.49
C SER A 21 -6.68 0.66 4.10
N SER A 22 -7.86 0.30 4.61
CA SER A 22 -8.58 -0.87 4.10
C SER A 22 -9.04 -0.67 2.65
N ARG A 23 -9.32 0.58 2.25
CA ARG A 23 -9.99 0.89 0.99
C ARG A 23 -9.05 1.04 -0.20
N LEU A 24 -7.93 1.77 -0.01
CA LEU A 24 -7.04 2.09 -1.11
C LEU A 24 -5.65 2.43 -0.60
N ASN A 25 -4.65 1.81 -1.19
CA ASN A 25 -3.25 2.12 -0.99
C ASN A 25 -2.57 2.19 -2.34
N GLU A 26 -1.89 3.30 -2.60
CA GLU A 26 -1.11 3.50 -3.81
C GLU A 26 0.37 3.50 -3.49
N GLU A 27 1.14 2.81 -4.33
CA GLU A 27 2.59 2.76 -4.33
C GLU A 27 3.08 3.33 -5.66
N LEU A 28 3.71 4.48 -5.59
CA LEU A 28 4.33 5.13 -6.75
C LEU A 28 5.85 4.96 -6.65
N PHE A 29 6.49 4.63 -7.77
CA PHE A 29 7.93 4.40 -7.85
C PHE A 29 8.44 4.71 -9.26
N ASP A 30 9.76 4.85 -9.41
CA ASP A 30 10.38 5.02 -10.72
C ASP A 30 10.08 3.82 -11.61
N SER A 31 9.84 4.08 -12.90
CA SER A 31 9.45 3.03 -13.84
C SER A 31 10.48 1.89 -13.88
N VAL A 32 9.99 0.66 -13.74
CA VAL A 32 10.81 -0.55 -13.78
C VAL A 32 10.24 -1.56 -14.77
N LYS A 33 11.12 -2.18 -15.57
CA LYS A 33 10.74 -3.28 -16.47
C LYS A 33 10.67 -4.58 -15.70
N ALA A 34 9.49 -5.18 -15.66
CA ALA A 34 9.25 -6.43 -14.96
C ALA A 34 8.17 -7.29 -15.62
N LYS A 35 8.24 -8.60 -15.35
CA LYS A 35 7.23 -9.57 -15.75
C LYS A 35 6.53 -10.18 -14.53
N THR A 36 7.10 -10.06 -13.35
CA THR A 36 6.53 -10.64 -12.13
C THR A 36 6.61 -9.64 -10.99
N ILE A 37 5.52 -9.50 -10.25
CA ILE A 37 5.42 -8.66 -9.07
C ILE A 37 5.06 -9.55 -7.88
N ARG A 38 5.73 -9.37 -6.75
CA ARG A 38 5.41 -10.04 -5.49
C ARG A 38 5.05 -9.01 -4.42
N PHE A 39 3.91 -9.21 -3.78
CA PHE A 39 3.49 -8.49 -2.58
C PHE A 39 3.67 -9.42 -1.38
N THR A 40 4.61 -9.12 -0.51
CA THR A 40 4.89 -9.89 0.70
C THR A 40 4.37 -9.16 1.91
N VAL A 41 3.44 -9.76 2.64
CA VAL A 41 2.91 -9.26 3.92
C VAL A 41 3.81 -9.73 5.05
N LEU A 42 4.29 -8.79 5.86
CA LEU A 42 5.13 -9.04 7.04
C LEU A 42 4.38 -8.88 8.36
N ALA A 43 3.26 -8.17 8.35
CA ALA A 43 2.31 -8.06 9.46
C ALA A 43 0.95 -7.62 8.95
N SER A 44 -0.12 -8.05 9.62
CA SER A 44 -1.49 -7.59 9.41
C SER A 44 -2.06 -6.94 10.67
N SER A 45 -3.11 -6.13 10.51
CA SER A 45 -3.81 -5.49 11.63
C SER A 45 -4.48 -6.50 12.56
N SER A 46 -4.86 -7.67 12.05
CA SER A 46 -5.40 -8.80 12.81
C SER A 46 -5.38 -10.08 11.96
N GLY A 47 -5.14 -11.23 12.56
CA GLY A 47 -5.25 -12.56 11.95
C GLY A 47 -4.53 -12.69 10.60
N GLN A 48 -5.11 -13.44 9.69
CA GLN A 48 -4.58 -13.67 8.35
C GLN A 48 -4.79 -12.42 7.47
N PRO A 49 -3.77 -11.94 6.73
CA PRO A 49 -3.94 -10.80 5.84
C PRO A 49 -4.94 -11.10 4.71
N CYS A 50 -5.66 -10.05 4.31
CA CYS A 50 -6.64 -10.09 3.23
C CYS A 50 -6.34 -9.00 2.20
N LEU A 51 -6.49 -9.34 0.93
CA LEU A 51 -6.47 -8.40 -0.21
C LEU A 51 -7.68 -8.69 -1.09
N ASP A 52 -8.44 -7.67 -1.48
CA ASP A 52 -9.52 -7.83 -2.46
C ASP A 52 -9.01 -7.69 -3.89
N GLU A 53 -8.05 -6.79 -4.14
CA GLU A 53 -7.46 -6.63 -5.46
C GLU A 53 -6.01 -6.14 -5.35
N LEU A 54 -5.16 -6.62 -6.26
CA LEU A 54 -3.79 -6.16 -6.47
C LEU A 54 -3.64 -5.74 -7.93
N GLU A 55 -3.58 -4.44 -8.17
CA GLU A 55 -3.50 -3.84 -9.49
C GLU A 55 -2.08 -3.37 -9.78
N VAL A 56 -1.59 -3.61 -11.00
CA VAL A 56 -0.27 -3.17 -11.46
C VAL A 56 -0.44 -2.32 -12.70
N PHE A 57 0.00 -1.07 -12.65
CA PHE A 57 -0.16 -0.13 -13.74
C PHE A 57 1.15 0.10 -14.48
N ASP A 58 1.07 -0.01 -15.81
CA ASP A 58 2.16 0.35 -16.71
C ASP A 58 2.27 1.89 -16.88
N ASP A 59 3.26 2.33 -17.65
CA ASP A 59 3.50 3.75 -17.98
C ASP A 59 2.39 4.35 -18.86
N GLY A 60 1.60 3.51 -19.52
CA GLY A 60 0.39 3.91 -20.25
C GLY A 60 -0.85 4.03 -19.36
N GLY A 61 -0.75 3.72 -18.06
CA GLY A 61 -1.87 3.76 -17.12
C GLY A 61 -2.82 2.56 -17.18
N ASN A 62 -2.43 1.47 -17.89
CA ASN A 62 -3.25 0.26 -17.99
C ASN A 62 -2.97 -0.67 -16.80
N ASN A 63 -4.02 -1.27 -16.23
CA ASN A 63 -3.85 -2.36 -15.26
C ASN A 63 -3.47 -3.65 -15.99
N VAL A 64 -2.18 -4.00 -15.93
CA VAL A 64 -1.62 -5.18 -16.61
C VAL A 64 -1.65 -6.45 -15.74
N ALA A 65 -2.13 -6.35 -14.50
CA ALA A 65 -2.26 -7.48 -13.57
C ALA A 65 -3.55 -8.29 -13.78
N LEU A 66 -4.50 -7.83 -14.58
CA LEU A 66 -5.79 -8.49 -14.75
C LEU A 66 -5.64 -9.91 -15.30
N ALA A 67 -6.33 -10.87 -14.70
CA ALA A 67 -6.42 -12.24 -15.19
C ALA A 67 -6.99 -12.30 -16.63
N SER A 68 -7.92 -11.40 -16.96
CA SER A 68 -8.48 -11.24 -18.30
C SER A 68 -7.45 -10.79 -19.35
N SER A 69 -6.34 -10.19 -18.93
CA SER A 69 -5.19 -9.80 -19.77
C SER A 69 -4.11 -10.89 -19.82
N GLY A 70 -4.37 -12.08 -19.28
CA GLY A 70 -3.46 -13.23 -19.27
C GLY A 70 -2.45 -13.22 -18.12
N ALA A 71 -2.63 -12.37 -17.12
CA ALA A 71 -1.81 -12.43 -15.91
C ALA A 71 -2.25 -13.60 -15.01
N VAL A 72 -1.27 -14.26 -14.37
CA VAL A 72 -1.50 -15.43 -13.52
C VAL A 72 -1.03 -15.14 -12.10
N ALA A 73 -1.91 -15.38 -11.12
CA ALA A 73 -1.60 -15.22 -9.71
C ALA A 73 -1.13 -16.54 -9.07
N SER A 74 -0.20 -16.43 -8.12
CA SER A 74 0.18 -17.48 -7.17
C SER A 74 0.31 -16.89 -5.76
N ALA A 75 0.29 -17.73 -4.72
CA ALA A 75 0.38 -17.28 -3.34
C ALA A 75 1.06 -18.30 -2.44
N SER A 76 1.52 -17.86 -1.28
CA SER A 76 2.05 -18.72 -0.21
C SER A 76 1.04 -19.73 0.30
N GLY A 77 -0.24 -19.44 0.18
CA GLY A 77 -1.38 -20.27 0.57
C GLY A 77 -2.64 -19.45 0.66
N THR A 78 -3.79 -20.12 0.67
CA THR A 78 -5.12 -19.51 0.76
C THR A 78 -5.88 -20.15 1.92
N LEU A 79 -6.58 -19.33 2.69
CA LEU A 79 -7.43 -19.77 3.80
C LEU A 79 -8.51 -20.74 3.26
N PRO A 80 -8.55 -21.99 3.72
CA PRO A 80 -9.50 -22.98 3.19
C PRO A 80 -10.92 -22.73 3.71
N GLY A 81 -11.90 -23.26 2.97
CA GLY A 81 -13.30 -23.31 3.41
C GLY A 81 -14.16 -22.09 3.01
N TYR A 82 -13.60 -21.08 2.34
CA TYR A 82 -14.34 -19.87 1.97
C TYR A 82 -14.32 -19.66 0.45
N ALA A 83 -15.47 -19.83 -0.20
CA ALA A 83 -15.59 -19.64 -1.66
C ALA A 83 -15.33 -18.19 -2.12
N ILE A 84 -15.61 -17.23 -1.25
CA ILE A 84 -15.43 -15.79 -1.52
C ILE A 84 -13.98 -15.30 -1.28
N HIS A 85 -13.12 -16.14 -0.66
CA HIS A 85 -11.74 -15.80 -0.33
C HIS A 85 -10.76 -16.72 -1.05
N GLN A 86 -10.67 -16.57 -2.38
CA GLN A 86 -9.87 -17.43 -3.23
C GLN A 86 -8.80 -16.64 -3.98
N LEU A 87 -7.66 -17.29 -4.27
CA LEU A 87 -6.56 -16.65 -5.00
C LEU A 87 -6.99 -16.03 -6.34
N LYS A 88 -7.93 -16.65 -7.04
CA LYS A 88 -8.44 -16.15 -8.34
C LYS A 88 -9.07 -14.76 -8.28
N HIS A 89 -9.39 -14.27 -7.07
CA HIS A 89 -10.01 -12.96 -6.87
C HIS A 89 -9.00 -11.82 -6.73
N ILE A 90 -7.70 -12.14 -6.59
CA ILE A 90 -6.68 -11.12 -6.34
C ILE A 90 -6.44 -10.19 -7.54
N ASN A 91 -6.83 -10.61 -8.73
CA ASN A 91 -6.63 -9.89 -9.98
C ASN A 91 -7.77 -10.13 -10.99
N ASP A 92 -9.00 -10.33 -10.50
CA ASP A 92 -10.18 -10.56 -11.35
C ASP A 92 -10.89 -9.27 -11.79
N GLY A 93 -10.41 -8.10 -11.32
CA GLY A 93 -10.98 -6.78 -11.60
C GLY A 93 -12.19 -6.45 -10.72
N ARG A 94 -12.48 -7.26 -9.70
CA ARG A 94 -13.56 -7.04 -8.74
C ARG A 94 -12.99 -6.71 -7.38
N THR A 95 -13.63 -5.78 -6.70
CA THR A 95 -13.19 -5.33 -5.38
C THR A 95 -14.25 -5.62 -4.32
N GLY A 96 -13.84 -5.61 -3.08
CA GLY A 96 -14.70 -5.83 -1.92
C GLY A 96 -14.57 -7.23 -1.32
N ASN A 97 -15.03 -7.37 -0.09
CA ASN A 97 -14.81 -8.58 0.70
C ASN A 97 -15.32 -9.88 0.06
N ALA A 98 -16.38 -9.81 -0.76
CA ALA A 98 -16.97 -10.98 -1.43
C ALA A 98 -16.09 -11.51 -2.58
N SER A 99 -15.10 -10.76 -3.03
CA SER A 99 -14.13 -11.13 -4.07
C SER A 99 -12.73 -10.77 -3.57
N SER A 100 -12.13 -11.65 -2.73
CA SER A 100 -10.85 -11.35 -2.10
C SER A 100 -10.01 -12.62 -1.91
N TRP A 101 -8.72 -12.44 -1.62
CA TRP A 101 -7.83 -13.48 -1.14
C TRP A 101 -7.52 -13.28 0.34
N ILE A 102 -7.50 -14.37 1.11
CA ILE A 102 -7.01 -14.39 2.49
C ILE A 102 -5.89 -15.43 2.58
N SER A 103 -4.75 -15.04 3.17
CA SER A 103 -3.65 -15.95 3.45
C SER A 103 -4.08 -17.08 4.41
N ASN A 104 -3.46 -18.24 4.31
CA ASN A 104 -3.62 -19.31 5.31
C ASN A 104 -2.75 -19.12 6.56
N SER A 105 -1.88 -18.11 6.58
CA SER A 105 -0.93 -17.84 7.67
C SER A 105 -1.30 -16.56 8.41
N SER A 106 -1.35 -16.62 9.74
CA SER A 106 -1.63 -15.44 10.57
C SER A 106 -0.51 -14.42 10.47
N GLY A 107 -0.87 -13.16 10.23
CA GLY A 107 0.04 -12.01 10.16
C GLY A 107 0.95 -11.96 8.94
N SER A 108 1.00 -13.00 8.09
CA SER A 108 1.97 -13.08 6.99
C SER A 108 1.40 -13.79 5.76
N GLY A 109 2.14 -13.71 4.66
CA GLY A 109 1.84 -14.37 3.39
C GLY A 109 2.37 -13.56 2.22
N TRP A 110 2.34 -14.13 1.03
CA TRP A 110 2.68 -13.41 -0.19
C TRP A 110 1.74 -13.78 -1.32
N VAL A 111 1.56 -12.82 -2.22
CA VAL A 111 0.92 -13.00 -3.52
C VAL A 111 1.90 -12.59 -4.60
N GLU A 112 1.93 -13.32 -5.68
CA GLU A 112 2.76 -13.06 -6.85
C GLU A 112 1.88 -13.03 -8.09
N ILE A 113 2.08 -12.02 -8.95
CA ILE A 113 1.39 -11.91 -10.23
C ILE A 113 2.44 -11.97 -11.33
N SER A 114 2.37 -13.01 -12.15
CA SER A 114 3.12 -13.13 -13.40
C SER A 114 2.31 -12.49 -14.51
N LEU A 115 2.82 -11.40 -15.07
CA LEU A 115 2.20 -10.67 -16.18
C LEU A 115 2.33 -11.47 -17.49
N SER A 116 1.42 -11.27 -18.44
CA SER A 116 1.43 -11.97 -19.73
C SER A 116 2.72 -11.72 -20.54
N LYS A 117 3.28 -10.53 -20.40
CA LYS A 117 4.58 -10.12 -20.97
C LYS A 117 5.28 -9.14 -20.05
N GLU A 118 6.49 -8.74 -20.37
CA GLU A 118 7.18 -7.66 -19.66
C GLU A 118 6.49 -6.31 -19.93
N HIS A 119 6.36 -5.51 -18.87
CA HIS A 119 5.85 -4.14 -18.90
C HIS A 119 6.77 -3.18 -18.15
N SER A 120 6.78 -1.93 -18.56
CA SER A 120 7.33 -0.82 -17.77
C SER A 120 6.26 -0.39 -16.77
N ILE A 121 6.44 -0.73 -15.50
CA ILE A 121 5.47 -0.49 -14.43
C ILE A 121 5.92 0.66 -13.54
N GLN A 122 5.00 1.46 -13.02
CA GLN A 122 5.31 2.63 -12.18
C GLN A 122 4.34 2.84 -11.01
N LYS A 123 3.28 2.05 -10.93
CA LYS A 123 2.28 2.17 -9.86
C LYS A 123 1.69 0.81 -9.52
N ILE A 124 1.49 0.58 -8.23
CA ILE A 124 0.70 -0.53 -7.71
C ILE A 124 -0.41 0.03 -6.83
N VAL A 125 -1.59 -0.54 -6.96
CA VAL A 125 -2.76 -0.23 -6.12
C VAL A 125 -3.24 -1.51 -5.47
N TRP A 126 -3.56 -1.42 -4.18
CA TRP A 126 -4.08 -2.56 -3.44
C TRP A 126 -5.08 -2.12 -2.37
N SER A 127 -5.97 -3.02 -2.00
CA SER A 127 -6.97 -2.82 -0.96
C SER A 127 -7.22 -4.12 -0.19
N ARG A 128 -7.73 -3.98 1.04
CA ARG A 128 -8.27 -5.10 1.82
C ARG A 128 -9.75 -5.29 1.51
N ASP A 129 -10.48 -4.18 1.42
CA ASP A 129 -11.90 -4.11 1.07
C ASP A 129 -12.21 -2.69 0.58
N ARG A 130 -12.24 -2.51 -0.73
CA ARG A 130 -12.47 -1.20 -1.36
C ARG A 130 -13.86 -0.64 -1.05
N SER A 131 -14.83 -1.50 -0.76
CA SER A 131 -16.15 -1.09 -0.29
C SER A 131 -16.11 -0.44 1.10
N GLY A 132 -15.11 -0.79 1.92
CA GLY A 132 -14.86 -0.23 3.25
C GLY A 132 -15.77 -0.77 4.34
N GLN A 133 -16.42 -1.91 4.13
CA GLN A 133 -17.21 -2.58 5.15
C GLN A 133 -16.33 -3.26 6.21
N PHE A 134 -15.17 -3.76 5.79
CA PHE A 134 -14.23 -4.46 6.65
C PHE A 134 -12.92 -3.67 6.80
N GLN A 135 -12.47 -3.52 8.05
CA GLN A 135 -11.25 -2.79 8.42
C GLN A 135 -10.28 -3.66 9.25
N ASP A 136 -10.49 -4.96 9.24
CA ASP A 136 -9.62 -5.98 9.82
C ASP A 136 -8.63 -6.52 8.77
N ARG A 137 -7.67 -7.36 9.17
CA ARG A 137 -6.77 -8.12 8.27
C ARG A 137 -5.99 -7.27 7.25
N ILE A 138 -5.82 -5.97 7.52
CA ILE A 138 -5.10 -5.05 6.62
C ILE A 138 -3.60 -5.37 6.69
N PRO A 139 -2.88 -5.55 5.56
CA PRO A 139 -1.43 -5.57 5.54
C PRO A 139 -0.83 -4.27 6.11
N THR A 140 -0.27 -4.31 7.32
CA THR A 140 0.29 -3.13 8.01
C THR A 140 1.79 -2.99 7.80
N ARG A 141 2.49 -4.11 7.56
CA ARG A 141 3.89 -4.14 7.12
C ARG A 141 4.01 -5.04 5.91
N TYR A 142 4.63 -4.53 4.86
CA TYR A 142 4.77 -5.24 3.58
C TYR A 142 6.00 -4.78 2.80
N ILE A 143 6.38 -5.61 1.84
CA ILE A 143 7.38 -5.33 0.81
C ILE A 143 6.74 -5.66 -0.53
N ILE A 144 7.01 -4.86 -1.55
CA ILE A 144 6.65 -5.12 -2.94
C ILE A 144 7.93 -5.19 -3.75
N GLU A 145 8.06 -6.27 -4.50
CA GLU A 145 9.24 -6.56 -5.30
C GLU A 145 8.83 -6.83 -6.75
N ALA A 146 9.69 -6.44 -7.66
CA ALA A 146 9.60 -6.74 -9.09
C ALA A 146 10.73 -7.68 -9.49
N ARG A 147 10.43 -8.68 -10.34
CA ARG A 147 11.43 -9.58 -10.90
C ARG A 147 11.84 -9.07 -12.27
N THR A 148 13.11 -8.70 -12.40
CA THR A 148 13.69 -8.16 -13.63
C THR A 148 14.00 -9.26 -14.64
N GLN A 149 14.38 -8.86 -15.87
CA GLN A 149 14.86 -9.79 -16.91
C GLN A 149 16.11 -10.60 -16.50
N LYS A 150 16.92 -10.07 -15.58
CA LYS A 150 18.09 -10.76 -15.05
C LYS A 150 17.77 -11.81 -13.99
N ASP A 151 16.47 -12.07 -13.79
CA ASP A 151 15.96 -12.98 -12.77
C ASP A 151 16.24 -12.54 -11.33
N GLU A 152 16.47 -11.24 -11.12
CA GLU A 152 16.75 -10.62 -9.82
C GLU A 152 15.48 -9.98 -9.27
N TRP A 153 15.25 -10.15 -7.97
CA TRP A 153 14.20 -9.43 -7.25
C TRP A 153 14.72 -8.07 -6.78
N ILE A 154 14.04 -7.02 -7.16
CA ILE A 154 14.31 -5.66 -6.69
C ILE A 154 13.11 -5.14 -5.91
N ARG A 155 13.37 -4.51 -4.75
CA ARG A 155 12.32 -3.85 -3.99
C ARG A 155 11.93 -2.56 -4.68
N ILE A 156 10.63 -2.41 -4.98
CA ILE A 156 10.06 -1.23 -5.64
C ILE A 156 9.21 -0.38 -4.71
N ALA A 157 8.63 -0.98 -3.66
CA ALA A 157 7.88 -0.28 -2.63
C ALA A 157 7.90 -1.05 -1.31
N ASP A 158 7.62 -0.37 -0.22
CA ASP A 158 7.41 -0.98 1.10
C ASP A 158 6.60 -0.06 2.04
N SER A 159 6.33 -0.53 3.25
CA SER A 159 5.61 0.20 4.28
C SER A 159 6.47 1.08 5.18
N ASN A 160 7.80 1.16 5.00
CA ASN A 160 8.72 1.76 5.98
C ASN A 160 8.50 3.27 6.18
N ASN A 161 8.11 3.99 5.13
CA ASN A 161 7.86 5.43 5.20
C ASN A 161 6.37 5.79 5.41
N ARG A 162 5.53 4.82 5.76
CA ARG A 162 4.15 5.09 6.17
C ARG A 162 4.05 5.44 7.65
N ALA A 163 3.05 6.24 8.01
CA ALA A 163 2.68 6.43 9.40
C ALA A 163 2.26 5.09 10.03
N THR A 164 2.55 4.92 11.32
CA THR A 164 2.21 3.69 12.06
C THR A 164 0.70 3.45 12.00
N PHE A 165 0.32 2.22 11.63
CA PHE A 165 -1.09 1.84 11.58
C PHE A 165 -1.74 1.94 12.96
N GLN A 166 -2.90 2.59 13.02
CA GLN A 166 -3.76 2.68 14.19
C GLN A 166 -5.15 2.19 13.81
N ASN A 167 -5.69 1.26 14.59
CA ASN A 167 -6.98 0.61 14.29
C ASN A 167 -8.19 1.57 14.33
N LYS A 168 -8.03 2.69 15.01
CA LYS A 168 -8.97 3.81 15.03
C LYS A 168 -8.14 5.09 14.98
N PRO A 169 -7.87 5.62 13.79
CA PRO A 169 -7.17 6.90 13.67
C PRO A 169 -7.91 7.95 14.49
N GLY A 170 -7.19 8.65 15.33
CA GLY A 170 -7.73 9.81 16.02
C GLY A 170 -8.12 10.91 15.03
N PRO A 171 -9.03 11.81 15.38
CA PRO A 171 -9.47 12.89 14.49
C PRO A 171 -8.34 13.82 14.03
N LEU A 172 -7.16 13.75 14.67
CA LEU A 172 -5.99 14.58 14.36
C LEU A 172 -4.79 13.78 13.80
N ASP A 173 -4.95 12.48 13.55
CA ASP A 173 -3.83 11.63 13.08
C ASP A 173 -3.30 12.01 11.69
N PHE A 174 -4.11 12.75 10.89
CA PHE A 174 -3.65 13.32 9.64
C PHE A 174 -2.46 14.29 9.81
N LEU A 175 -2.32 14.93 11.00
CA LEU A 175 -1.19 15.80 11.29
C LEU A 175 0.16 15.07 11.26
N ASN A 176 0.15 13.76 11.50
CA ASN A 176 1.38 12.96 11.54
C ASN A 176 2.01 12.71 10.16
N VAL A 177 1.30 13.01 9.07
CA VAL A 177 1.76 12.84 7.70
C VAL A 177 2.12 14.16 7.02
N LEU A 178 1.84 15.29 7.67
CA LEU A 178 2.14 16.63 7.17
C LEU A 178 3.59 17.01 7.49
N ASN A 179 4.21 17.81 6.61
CA ASN A 179 5.47 18.48 6.91
C ASN A 179 5.25 19.58 7.97
N ASP A 180 6.32 20.13 8.52
CA ASP A 180 6.26 21.09 9.64
C ASP A 180 5.43 22.36 9.30
N LEU A 181 5.53 22.86 8.07
CA LEU A 181 4.79 24.04 7.61
C LEU A 181 3.29 23.73 7.47
N GLU A 182 2.95 22.62 6.85
CA GLU A 182 1.57 22.17 6.67
C GLU A 182 0.93 21.84 8.02
N ARG A 183 1.68 21.21 8.92
CA ARG A 183 1.23 20.91 10.29
C ARG A 183 0.92 22.18 11.06
N SER A 184 1.82 23.15 11.07
CA SER A 184 1.61 24.43 11.74
C SER A 184 0.37 25.15 11.23
N LYS A 185 0.14 25.14 9.90
CA LYS A 185 -1.05 25.73 9.28
C LYS A 185 -2.33 24.97 9.67
N ALA A 186 -2.30 23.64 9.67
CA ALA A 186 -3.43 22.79 10.04
C ALA A 186 -3.81 22.99 11.52
N GLU A 187 -2.83 23.04 12.42
CA GLU A 187 -3.04 23.28 13.87
C GLU A 187 -3.65 24.68 14.11
N SER A 188 -3.20 25.71 13.37
CA SER A 188 -3.78 27.05 13.43
C SER A 188 -5.25 27.07 13.02
N LEU A 189 -5.59 26.39 11.92
CA LEU A 189 -6.98 26.26 11.45
C LEU A 189 -7.86 25.49 12.44
N LEU A 190 -7.34 24.44 13.06
CA LEU A 190 -8.05 23.70 14.10
C LEU A 190 -8.37 24.58 15.31
N LYS A 191 -7.41 25.38 15.79
CA LYS A 191 -7.64 26.34 16.89
C LYS A 191 -8.72 27.37 16.54
N GLN A 192 -8.70 27.91 15.31
CA GLN A 192 -9.73 28.83 14.84
C GLN A 192 -11.11 28.17 14.81
N LYS A 193 -11.19 26.94 14.30
CA LYS A 193 -12.44 26.16 14.27
C LYS A 193 -13.02 25.94 15.67
N GLU A 194 -12.19 25.57 16.65
CA GLU A 194 -12.64 25.34 18.02
C GLU A 194 -13.11 26.66 18.68
N LYS A 195 -12.41 27.79 18.42
CA LYS A 195 -12.84 29.11 18.88
C LYS A 195 -14.23 29.47 18.33
N LEU A 196 -14.43 29.36 17.01
CA LEU A 196 -15.72 29.61 16.38
C LEU A 196 -16.86 28.74 16.92
N LYS A 197 -16.57 27.47 17.19
CA LYS A 197 -17.56 26.57 17.82
C LYS A 197 -17.94 26.97 19.24
N SER A 198 -17.00 27.56 19.99
CA SER A 198 -17.29 28.05 21.35
C SER A 198 -18.10 29.33 21.34
N GLU A 199 -17.98 30.16 20.30
CA GLU A 199 -18.74 31.42 20.11
C GLU A 199 -20.18 31.17 19.64
N LEU A 200 -20.47 29.99 19.08
CA LEU A 200 -21.80 29.58 18.58
C LEU A 200 -22.65 28.83 19.62
N LYS A 201 -22.14 28.62 20.82
CA LYS A 201 -22.89 28.05 21.97
C LYS A 201 -23.34 29.11 22.95
#